data_0b31456a1be94a66c5c4d5a8cf287a9b
#
_entry.id   0b31456a1be94a66c5c4d5a8cf287a9b
#
_cell.length_a   1.000
_cell.length_b   1.000
_cell.length_c   1.000
_cell.angle_alpha   90.00
_cell.angle_beta   90.00
_cell.angle_gamma   90.00
#
_symmetry.space_group_name_H-M   'P 1'
#
loop_
_entity.id
_entity.type
_entity.pdbx_description
1 polymer ?
#
loop_
_entity_poly.entity_id
_entity_poly.type
_entity_poly.pdbx_seq_one_letter_code
_entity_poly.pdbx_strand_id
1 'polypeptide(L)'
;MLIVAAVFGAGIWKKQTASPHLKKSENSVSMDQQEDGITYKGKTYTYNDHLSNFLFMGIDTRGEVENQETDNTGQADAIFLVSMDRVTEQIHVISIPRDTITEIEVFTVGGKSLGKMENHINLQFAQGDGKRESCELMEDAVSDLFGGIHIQSYCAVNMDAIPVMTEIAGNVEVTVPDNSLAEVNPEFTEGAEVVLTKDNVEQFVRYRDIDQTQSALVRQNRQKSFLQAYMKKAQEEYQKDASFVTRLYDSLRSYMVTNMGNDIFVKFLTATEKNPPVTHTVPGEGVQGDYYDEFHVDQDGLQDLIYSVFYKEDK
;
A
#
# COMPACT_ATOMS: atom_id res chain seq x y z
N MET A 1 1.81 4.27 -1.97
CA MET A 1 0.68 4.48 -2.91
C MET A 1 1.05 4.24 -4.37
N LEU A 2 2.22 4.63 -4.83
CA LEU A 2 2.60 4.60 -6.26
C LEU A 2 2.77 3.20 -6.88
N ILE A 3 3.22 2.20 -6.14
CA ILE A 3 3.58 0.88 -6.69
C ILE A 3 2.40 -0.08 -6.77
N VAL A 4 1.54 -0.11 -5.77
CA VAL A 4 0.31 -0.91 -5.81
C VAL A 4 -0.54 -0.50 -7.00
N ALA A 5 -0.57 0.75 -7.27
CA ALA A 5 -1.34 1.27 -8.38
C ALA A 5 -0.63 1.14 -9.74
N ALA A 6 0.70 1.06 -9.82
CA ALA A 6 1.39 0.67 -11.05
C ALA A 6 1.04 -0.77 -11.46
N VAL A 7 0.59 -1.58 -10.51
CA VAL A 7 0.19 -2.97 -10.73
C VAL A 7 -1.33 -3.13 -10.89
N PHE A 8 -2.17 -2.29 -10.27
CA PHE A 8 -3.60 -2.60 -10.07
C PHE A 8 -4.65 -1.77 -10.80
N GLY A 9 -4.32 -0.78 -11.61
CA GLY A 9 -5.31 -0.06 -12.42
C GLY A 9 -6.33 0.82 -11.65
N ALA A 10 -6.80 1.90 -12.28
CA ALA A 10 -7.63 2.93 -11.66
C ALA A 10 -9.05 2.45 -11.29
N GLY A 11 -9.25 2.10 -10.04
CA GLY A 11 -10.59 2.06 -9.44
C GLY A 11 -11.01 3.46 -8.97
N ILE A 12 -12.23 3.87 -9.26
CA ILE A 12 -12.79 5.19 -8.92
C ILE A 12 -12.93 5.32 -7.40
N TRP A 13 -12.19 6.22 -6.79
CA TRP A 13 -12.29 6.57 -5.38
C TRP A 13 -13.61 7.30 -5.09
N LYS A 14 -14.61 6.60 -4.56
CA LYS A 14 -15.75 7.24 -3.92
C LYS A 14 -15.42 7.56 -2.47
N LYS A 15 -15.52 8.85 -2.12
CA LYS A 15 -15.46 9.34 -0.74
C LYS A 15 -16.55 8.67 0.10
N GLN A 16 -16.16 7.90 1.12
CA GLN A 16 -17.06 7.44 2.15
C GLN A 16 -16.88 8.35 3.37
N THR A 17 -17.93 9.05 3.73
CA THR A 17 -17.98 9.94 4.90
C THR A 17 -18.18 9.10 6.15
N ALA A 18 -17.32 9.28 7.16
CA ALA A 18 -17.42 8.65 8.47
C ALA A 18 -18.62 9.16 9.26
N SER A 19 -19.27 8.25 9.98
CA SER A 19 -20.24 8.57 11.05
C SER A 19 -19.71 8.11 12.40
N PRO A 20 -19.93 8.87 13.48
CA PRO A 20 -19.24 8.65 14.75
C PRO A 20 -20.05 7.71 15.66
N HIS A 21 -19.34 6.85 16.38
CA HIS A 21 -19.50 6.48 17.79
C HIS A 21 -18.83 5.14 18.13
N LEU A 22 -17.70 5.24 18.85
CA LEU A 22 -16.96 4.11 19.39
C LEU A 22 -17.60 3.54 20.66
N LYS A 23 -17.76 2.22 20.71
CA LYS A 23 -17.80 1.43 21.94
C LYS A 23 -16.85 0.25 21.83
N LYS A 24 -15.98 0.12 22.80
CA LYS A 24 -14.98 -0.94 22.94
C LYS A 24 -15.68 -2.30 23.05
N SER A 25 -15.32 -3.25 22.16
CA SER A 25 -15.76 -4.65 22.24
C SER A 25 -14.53 -5.53 22.49
N GLU A 26 -14.58 -6.28 23.60
CA GLU A 26 -13.63 -7.34 23.92
C GLU A 26 -14.05 -8.61 23.18
N ASN A 27 -13.43 -8.93 22.05
CA ASN A 27 -13.41 -10.30 21.49
C ASN A 27 -12.45 -10.36 20.29
N SER A 28 -11.18 -10.62 20.57
CA SER A 28 -10.25 -11.10 19.56
C SER A 28 -10.45 -12.61 19.38
N VAL A 29 -10.98 -13.01 18.22
CA VAL A 29 -11.09 -14.44 17.85
C VAL A 29 -9.82 -14.79 17.06
N SER A 30 -8.96 -15.62 17.64
CA SER A 30 -7.85 -16.24 16.93
C SER A 30 -8.37 -17.22 15.88
N MET A 31 -7.91 -17.08 14.63
CA MET A 31 -8.27 -17.96 13.52
C MET A 31 -7.53 -19.31 13.62
N ASP A 32 -8.01 -20.24 14.44
CA ASP A 32 -7.73 -21.65 14.26
C ASP A 32 -8.67 -22.21 13.19
N GLN A 33 -8.10 -22.97 12.23
CA GLN A 33 -8.83 -23.61 11.15
C GLN A 33 -9.97 -24.47 11.71
N GLN A 34 -11.19 -23.92 11.70
CA GLN A 34 -12.40 -24.69 11.96
C GLN A 34 -13.10 -24.95 10.63
N GLU A 35 -13.35 -26.24 10.34
CA GLU A 35 -14.17 -26.71 9.21
C GLU A 35 -15.64 -26.25 9.36
N ASP A 36 -16.06 -25.78 10.54
CA ASP A 36 -17.38 -25.22 10.80
C ASP A 36 -17.36 -23.69 10.63
N GLY A 37 -18.29 -23.17 9.80
CA GLY A 37 -18.40 -21.75 9.49
C GLY A 37 -18.47 -20.83 10.73
N ILE A 38 -17.96 -19.62 10.63
CA ILE A 38 -17.94 -18.60 11.70
C ILE A 38 -19.24 -17.81 11.64
N THR A 39 -19.92 -17.65 12.77
CA THR A 39 -21.13 -16.80 12.85
C THR A 39 -20.73 -15.35 13.13
N TYR A 40 -21.06 -14.44 12.21
CA TYR A 40 -20.88 -13.01 12.36
C TYR A 40 -22.15 -12.25 11.99
N LYS A 41 -22.62 -11.36 12.86
CA LYS A 41 -23.88 -10.57 12.68
C LYS A 41 -25.08 -11.43 12.25
N GLY A 42 -25.18 -12.66 12.79
CA GLY A 42 -26.29 -13.57 12.54
C GLY A 42 -26.24 -14.34 11.22
N LYS A 43 -25.13 -14.28 10.52
CA LYS A 43 -24.86 -15.04 9.29
C LYS A 43 -23.66 -15.94 9.48
N THR A 44 -23.61 -17.03 8.75
CA THR A 44 -22.48 -17.97 8.75
C THR A 44 -21.54 -17.63 7.60
N TYR A 45 -20.24 -17.67 7.86
CA TYR A 45 -19.19 -17.34 6.90
C TYR A 45 -18.12 -18.42 6.90
N THR A 46 -17.63 -18.74 5.71
CA THR A 46 -16.48 -19.61 5.52
C THR A 46 -15.33 -18.82 4.88
N TYR A 47 -14.10 -19.03 5.37
CA TYR A 47 -12.92 -18.37 4.79
C TYR A 47 -12.78 -18.74 3.30
N ASN A 48 -12.47 -17.75 2.47
CA ASN A 48 -12.26 -17.96 1.04
C ASN A 48 -10.83 -18.43 0.78
N ASP A 49 -10.61 -19.75 0.75
CA ASP A 49 -9.32 -20.39 0.50
C ASP A 49 -8.75 -20.20 -0.93
N HIS A 50 -9.56 -19.59 -1.82
CA HIS A 50 -9.09 -19.21 -3.15
C HIS A 50 -8.28 -17.90 -3.15
N LEU A 51 -8.23 -17.19 -2.04
CA LEU A 51 -7.48 -15.94 -1.94
C LEU A 51 -5.97 -16.19 -1.89
N SER A 52 -5.24 -15.27 -2.51
CA SER A 52 -3.82 -15.06 -2.30
C SER A 52 -3.62 -13.62 -1.86
N ASN A 53 -2.95 -13.42 -0.72
CA ASN A 53 -2.74 -12.12 -0.12
C ASN A 53 -1.29 -11.70 -0.25
N PHE A 54 -1.07 -10.44 -0.59
CA PHE A 54 0.24 -9.86 -0.89
C PHE A 54 0.39 -8.54 -0.18
N LEU A 55 1.56 -8.29 0.39
CA LEU A 55 1.87 -7.03 1.05
C LEU A 55 2.75 -6.16 0.16
N PHE A 56 2.28 -4.97 -0.18
CA PHE A 56 3.05 -3.98 -0.92
C PHE A 56 3.38 -2.79 -0.02
N MET A 57 4.63 -2.35 -0.07
CA MET A 57 5.12 -1.26 0.78
C MET A 57 5.96 -0.27 -0.01
N GLY A 58 5.82 1.01 0.32
CA GLY A 58 6.71 2.08 -0.12
C GLY A 58 7.56 2.54 1.06
N ILE A 59 8.89 2.41 0.92
CA ILE A 59 9.85 2.72 1.98
C ILE A 59 10.49 4.08 1.73
N ASP A 60 10.69 4.86 2.76
CA ASP A 60 11.23 6.23 2.68
C ASP A 60 12.76 6.30 2.58
N THR A 61 13.40 5.21 2.14
CA THR A 61 14.84 5.15 1.88
C THR A 61 15.20 5.46 0.44
N ARG A 62 16.50 5.64 0.18
CA ARG A 62 17.11 5.92 -1.12
C ARG A 62 18.31 5.02 -1.39
N GLY A 63 18.73 5.00 -2.66
CA GLY A 63 19.84 4.20 -3.12
C GLY A 63 19.46 2.74 -3.40
N GLU A 64 20.42 1.98 -3.87
CA GLU A 64 20.21 0.55 -4.10
C GLU A 64 20.10 -0.18 -2.75
N VAL A 65 19.15 -1.09 -2.64
CA VAL A 65 18.86 -1.85 -1.41
C VAL A 65 20.09 -2.60 -0.88
N GLU A 66 20.94 -3.13 -1.79
CA GLU A 66 22.16 -3.85 -1.41
C GLU A 66 23.18 -2.95 -0.69
N ASN A 67 23.18 -1.67 -1.02
CA ASN A 67 24.13 -0.66 -0.53
C ASN A 67 23.60 0.10 0.72
N GLN A 68 22.39 -0.21 1.20
CA GLN A 68 21.84 0.45 2.38
C GLN A 68 22.59 0.02 3.65
N GLU A 69 22.92 1.02 4.46
CA GLU A 69 23.53 0.83 5.78
C GLU A 69 22.48 0.31 6.76
N THR A 70 22.87 -0.57 7.68
CA THR A 70 21.96 -1.25 8.62
C THR A 70 21.35 -0.33 9.67
N ASP A 71 21.86 0.89 9.81
CA ASP A 71 21.35 1.92 10.74
C ASP A 71 20.36 2.90 10.06
N ASN A 72 20.09 2.73 8.76
CA ASN A 72 19.08 3.50 8.03
C ASN A 72 18.10 2.56 7.31
N THR A 73 17.33 1.81 8.07
CA THR A 73 16.37 0.82 7.56
C THR A 73 15.14 1.44 6.89
N GLY A 74 14.80 2.70 7.24
CA GLY A 74 13.60 3.40 6.76
C GLY A 74 12.30 2.97 7.43
N GLN A 75 11.20 3.56 6.98
CA GLN A 75 9.84 3.30 7.46
C GLN A 75 8.93 3.01 6.25
N ALA A 76 7.86 2.23 6.50
CA ALA A 76 6.85 1.94 5.48
C ALA A 76 5.83 3.08 5.39
N ASP A 77 6.10 4.09 4.56
CA ASP A 77 5.24 5.26 4.36
C ASP A 77 3.96 4.96 3.56
N ALA A 78 3.94 3.84 2.85
CA ALA A 78 2.78 3.35 2.10
C ALA A 78 2.64 1.86 2.34
N ILE A 79 1.46 1.42 2.79
CA ILE A 79 1.20 0.03 3.15
C ILE A 79 -0.11 -0.40 2.50
N PHE A 80 -0.08 -1.47 1.72
CA PHE A 80 -1.22 -2.01 1.01
C PHE A 80 -1.28 -3.53 1.14
N LEU A 81 -2.40 -4.01 1.65
CA LEU A 81 -2.74 -5.42 1.59
C LEU A 81 -3.57 -5.67 0.32
N VAL A 82 -3.09 -6.55 -0.53
CA VAL A 82 -3.73 -6.89 -1.79
C VAL A 82 -4.17 -8.34 -1.74
N SER A 83 -5.46 -8.58 -1.93
CA SER A 83 -6.05 -9.90 -1.97
C SER A 83 -6.60 -10.19 -3.36
N MET A 84 -6.17 -11.29 -3.98
CA MET A 84 -6.61 -11.73 -5.29
C MET A 84 -7.31 -13.09 -5.19
N ASP A 85 -8.55 -13.16 -5.60
CA ASP A 85 -9.26 -14.43 -5.77
C ASP A 85 -8.79 -15.14 -7.04
N ARG A 86 -8.18 -16.32 -6.89
CA ARG A 86 -7.59 -17.10 -7.99
C ARG A 86 -8.61 -17.69 -8.96
N VAL A 87 -9.89 -17.71 -8.58
CA VAL A 87 -10.98 -18.26 -9.41
C VAL A 87 -11.70 -17.18 -10.17
N THR A 88 -12.06 -16.09 -9.50
CA THR A 88 -12.79 -14.96 -10.10
C THR A 88 -11.87 -13.92 -10.70
N GLU A 89 -10.58 -13.94 -10.38
CA GLU A 89 -9.57 -12.92 -10.71
C GLU A 89 -9.94 -11.54 -10.14
N GLN A 90 -10.87 -11.47 -9.17
CA GLN A 90 -11.18 -10.23 -8.48
C GLN A 90 -10.05 -9.84 -7.54
N ILE A 91 -9.66 -8.57 -7.58
CA ILE A 91 -8.63 -7.99 -6.73
C ILE A 91 -9.25 -7.00 -5.76
N HIS A 92 -8.89 -7.12 -4.49
CA HIS A 92 -9.16 -6.15 -3.44
C HIS A 92 -7.86 -5.50 -3.02
N VAL A 93 -7.82 -4.18 -2.97
CA VAL A 93 -6.67 -3.39 -2.52
C VAL A 93 -7.08 -2.64 -1.26
N ILE A 94 -6.45 -2.96 -0.14
CA ILE A 94 -6.75 -2.37 1.16
C ILE A 94 -5.59 -1.46 1.55
N SER A 95 -5.84 -0.16 1.62
CA SER A 95 -4.87 0.82 2.11
C SER A 95 -4.87 0.84 3.63
N ILE A 96 -3.69 0.73 4.23
CA ILE A 96 -3.46 0.81 5.67
C ILE A 96 -2.76 2.15 5.93
N PRO A 97 -3.36 3.08 6.68
CA PRO A 97 -2.69 4.33 7.05
C PRO A 97 -1.40 4.04 7.81
N ARG A 98 -0.31 4.72 7.45
CA ARG A 98 1.02 4.48 8.03
C ARG A 98 1.06 4.74 9.54
N ASP A 99 0.21 5.67 10.00
CA ASP A 99 0.14 6.09 11.40
C ASP A 99 -0.86 5.24 12.21
N THR A 100 -1.30 4.07 11.67
CA THR A 100 -2.19 3.13 12.36
C THR A 100 -1.54 2.62 13.63
N ILE A 101 -2.23 2.82 14.77
CA ILE A 101 -1.81 2.29 16.05
C ILE A 101 -2.22 0.83 16.14
N THR A 102 -1.23 -0.04 16.28
CA THR A 102 -1.40 -1.49 16.42
C THR A 102 -0.22 -2.10 17.18
N GLU A 103 -0.31 -3.36 17.55
CA GLU A 103 0.81 -4.08 18.15
C GLU A 103 1.90 -4.35 17.10
N ILE A 104 3.12 -3.91 17.38
CA ILE A 104 4.31 -4.20 16.59
C ILE A 104 5.37 -4.87 17.45
N GLU A 105 6.18 -5.75 16.89
CA GLU A 105 7.32 -6.36 17.56
C GLU A 105 8.44 -5.33 17.71
N VAL A 106 8.96 -5.17 18.92
CA VAL A 106 10.00 -4.17 19.22
C VAL A 106 11.28 -4.87 19.71
N PHE A 107 12.42 -4.39 19.27
CA PHE A 107 13.72 -4.96 19.59
C PHE A 107 14.63 -3.94 20.31
N THR A 108 15.54 -4.44 21.14
CA THR A 108 16.66 -3.64 21.67
C THR A 108 17.67 -3.37 20.55
N VAL A 109 18.55 -2.38 20.73
CA VAL A 109 19.69 -2.12 19.83
C VAL A 109 20.58 -3.37 19.62
N GLY A 110 20.56 -4.32 20.54
CA GLY A 110 21.27 -5.60 20.40
C GLY A 110 20.46 -6.72 19.75
N GLY A 111 19.30 -6.42 19.14
CA GLY A 111 18.47 -7.39 18.42
C GLY A 111 17.66 -8.35 19.31
N LYS A 112 17.57 -8.08 20.63
CA LYS A 112 16.73 -8.89 21.53
C LYS A 112 15.31 -8.37 21.49
N SER A 113 14.33 -9.25 21.22
CA SER A 113 12.91 -8.91 21.30
C SER A 113 12.51 -8.45 22.71
N LEU A 114 11.73 -7.40 22.75
CA LEU A 114 11.04 -6.88 23.94
C LEU A 114 9.56 -7.30 23.95
N GLY A 115 9.11 -8.01 22.89
CA GLY A 115 7.72 -8.38 22.66
C GLY A 115 6.94 -7.30 21.91
N LYS A 116 5.63 -7.53 21.78
CA LYS A 116 4.73 -6.62 21.06
C LYS A 116 4.35 -5.43 21.93
N MET A 117 4.32 -4.25 21.30
CA MET A 117 3.92 -2.99 21.91
C MET A 117 3.03 -2.21 20.93
N GLU A 118 2.02 -1.51 21.45
CA GLU A 118 1.23 -0.57 20.62
C GLU A 118 2.11 0.57 20.13
N ASN A 119 2.14 0.74 18.81
CA ASN A 119 2.88 1.81 18.14
C ASN A 119 2.37 1.99 16.69
N HIS A 120 2.91 2.96 15.97
CA HIS A 120 2.60 3.17 14.55
C HIS A 120 3.09 1.98 13.72
N ILE A 121 2.23 1.44 12.86
CA ILE A 121 2.54 0.25 12.05
C ILE A 121 3.74 0.46 11.10
N ASN A 122 3.95 1.68 10.60
CA ASN A 122 5.06 2.00 9.70
C ASN A 122 6.45 1.78 10.34
N LEU A 123 6.53 1.89 11.67
CA LEU A 123 7.76 1.69 12.44
C LEU A 123 8.16 0.22 12.53
N GLN A 124 7.26 -0.71 12.26
CA GLN A 124 7.59 -2.13 12.24
C GLN A 124 8.69 -2.45 11.23
N PHE A 125 8.69 -1.78 10.05
CA PHE A 125 9.74 -1.98 9.06
C PHE A 125 11.12 -1.59 9.59
N ALA A 126 11.19 -0.53 10.39
CA ALA A 126 12.44 -0.05 11.01
C ALA A 126 12.98 -0.97 12.12
N GLN A 127 12.22 -1.95 12.59
CA GLN A 127 12.65 -2.90 13.61
C GLN A 127 13.53 -4.03 13.05
N GLY A 128 13.57 -4.24 11.74
CA GLY A 128 14.36 -5.27 11.07
C GLY A 128 15.62 -4.71 10.39
N ASP A 129 16.06 -5.39 9.35
CA ASP A 129 17.31 -5.14 8.62
C ASP A 129 17.18 -4.15 7.44
N GLY A 130 16.01 -3.56 7.25
CA GLY A 130 15.69 -2.74 6.07
C GLY A 130 15.48 -3.57 4.79
N LYS A 131 15.51 -4.89 4.89
CA LYS A 131 15.41 -5.84 3.78
C LYS A 131 14.39 -6.93 4.11
N ARG A 132 14.81 -8.19 4.06
CA ARG A 132 13.94 -9.35 4.23
C ARG A 132 13.31 -9.40 5.61
N GLU A 133 14.09 -9.25 6.67
CA GLU A 133 13.58 -9.30 8.05
C GLU A 133 12.55 -8.20 8.30
N SER A 134 12.79 -6.97 7.82
CA SER A 134 11.83 -5.88 7.90
C SER A 134 10.52 -6.19 7.18
N CYS A 135 10.59 -6.84 6.01
CA CYS A 135 9.40 -7.25 5.26
C CYS A 135 8.60 -8.34 6.00
N GLU A 136 9.29 -9.35 6.56
CA GLU A 136 8.66 -10.44 7.32
C GLU A 136 7.98 -9.89 8.60
N LEU A 137 8.62 -8.97 9.32
CA LEU A 137 8.02 -8.30 10.47
C LEU A 137 6.77 -7.49 10.09
N MET A 138 6.78 -6.83 8.93
CA MET A 138 5.60 -6.13 8.42
C MET A 138 4.48 -7.09 8.01
N GLU A 139 4.81 -8.26 7.41
CA GLU A 139 3.81 -9.31 7.12
C GLU A 139 3.12 -9.76 8.41
N ASP A 140 3.87 -9.99 9.48
CA ASP A 140 3.32 -10.40 10.77
C ASP A 140 2.41 -9.32 11.37
N ALA A 141 2.85 -8.06 11.40
CA ALA A 141 2.05 -6.97 11.95
C ALA A 141 0.74 -6.72 11.16
N VAL A 142 0.80 -6.80 9.83
CA VAL A 142 -0.39 -6.68 8.98
C VAL A 142 -1.28 -7.91 9.12
N SER A 143 -0.72 -9.12 9.18
CA SER A 143 -1.47 -10.35 9.45
C SER A 143 -2.25 -10.25 10.75
N ASP A 144 -1.60 -9.81 11.83
CA ASP A 144 -2.22 -9.63 13.14
C ASP A 144 -3.36 -8.58 13.12
N LEU A 145 -3.13 -7.45 12.47
CA LEU A 145 -4.14 -6.39 12.31
C LEU A 145 -5.42 -6.93 11.64
N PHE A 146 -5.28 -7.85 10.70
CA PHE A 146 -6.40 -8.48 9.99
C PHE A 146 -6.83 -9.84 10.58
N GLY A 147 -6.50 -10.12 11.84
CA GLY A 147 -6.98 -11.31 12.57
C GLY A 147 -6.26 -12.59 12.20
N GLY A 148 -5.02 -12.54 11.74
CA GLY A 148 -4.17 -13.69 11.44
C GLY A 148 -4.32 -14.23 10.02
N ILE A 149 -4.72 -13.40 9.06
CA ILE A 149 -4.76 -13.82 7.65
C ILE A 149 -3.35 -14.18 7.16
N HIS A 150 -3.25 -15.23 6.35
CA HIS A 150 -1.97 -15.58 5.76
C HIS A 150 -1.62 -14.66 4.60
N ILE A 151 -0.43 -14.03 4.65
CA ILE A 151 0.17 -13.24 3.58
C ILE A 151 1.23 -14.11 2.90
N GLN A 152 1.11 -14.32 1.59
CA GLN A 152 1.98 -15.25 0.86
C GLN A 152 3.28 -14.61 0.41
N SER A 153 3.27 -13.31 0.15
CA SER A 153 4.43 -12.65 -0.41
C SER A 153 4.37 -11.14 -0.22
N TYR A 154 5.53 -10.52 -0.30
CA TYR A 154 5.68 -9.08 -0.15
C TYR A 154 6.48 -8.44 -1.30
N CYS A 155 6.30 -7.14 -1.45
CA CYS A 155 7.13 -6.27 -2.28
C CYS A 155 7.28 -4.91 -1.59
N ALA A 156 8.47 -4.60 -1.14
CA ALA A 156 8.85 -3.29 -0.60
C ALA A 156 9.72 -2.58 -1.62
N VAL A 157 9.42 -1.33 -1.95
CA VAL A 157 10.20 -0.53 -2.87
C VAL A 157 10.55 0.82 -2.26
N ASN A 158 11.73 1.30 -2.54
CA ASN A 158 12.18 2.60 -2.06
C ASN A 158 11.81 3.75 -3.03
N MET A 159 12.16 4.98 -2.62
CA MET A 159 11.78 6.18 -3.35
C MET A 159 12.41 6.29 -4.74
N ASP A 160 13.59 5.73 -4.96
CA ASP A 160 14.30 5.81 -6.24
C ASP A 160 13.70 4.88 -7.31
N ALA A 161 12.77 4.00 -6.92
CA ALA A 161 11.94 3.24 -7.87
C ALA A 161 11.06 4.15 -8.75
N ILE A 162 10.63 5.31 -8.25
CA ILE A 162 9.67 6.20 -8.95
C ILE A 162 10.24 6.75 -10.27
N PRO A 163 11.45 7.34 -10.29
CA PRO A 163 12.09 7.77 -11.53
C PRO A 163 12.30 6.61 -12.52
N VAL A 164 12.74 5.45 -12.02
CA VAL A 164 12.97 4.25 -12.85
C VAL A 164 11.67 3.76 -13.49
N MET A 165 10.59 3.67 -12.73
CA MET A 165 9.27 3.30 -13.24
C MET A 165 8.81 4.25 -14.34
N THR A 166 8.99 5.56 -14.12
CA THR A 166 8.59 6.60 -15.09
C THR A 166 9.38 6.48 -16.40
N GLU A 167 10.67 6.25 -16.33
CA GLU A 167 11.55 6.07 -17.51
C GLU A 167 11.17 4.81 -18.30
N ILE A 168 10.95 3.68 -17.63
CA ILE A 168 10.58 2.41 -18.26
C ILE A 168 9.20 2.47 -18.93
N ALA A 169 8.25 3.21 -18.35
CA ALA A 169 6.95 3.45 -18.97
C ALA A 169 7.02 4.39 -20.20
N GLY A 170 8.16 5.01 -20.48
CA GLY A 170 8.35 5.94 -21.61
C GLY A 170 7.78 7.33 -21.31
N ASN A 171 7.93 7.79 -20.08
CA ASN A 171 7.38 9.03 -19.52
C ASN A 171 5.85 9.00 -19.32
N VAL A 172 5.34 9.86 -18.46
CA VAL A 172 3.93 9.85 -18.05
C VAL A 172 3.32 11.24 -18.23
N GLU A 173 2.30 11.33 -19.06
CA GLU A 173 1.54 12.57 -19.24
C GLU A 173 0.51 12.72 -18.12
N VAL A 174 0.50 13.89 -17.44
CA VAL A 174 -0.43 14.22 -16.35
C VAL A 174 -1.05 15.59 -16.56
N THR A 175 -2.30 15.74 -16.12
CA THR A 175 -2.90 17.05 -15.90
C THR A 175 -2.56 17.49 -14.47
N VAL A 176 -1.97 18.66 -14.32
CA VAL A 176 -1.57 19.22 -13.02
C VAL A 176 -2.83 19.57 -12.20
N PRO A 177 -3.02 19.00 -11.00
CA PRO A 177 -4.29 19.15 -10.27
C PRO A 177 -4.43 20.45 -9.46
N ASP A 178 -3.33 21.19 -9.24
CA ASP A 178 -3.29 22.38 -8.41
C ASP A 178 -2.05 23.24 -8.67
N ASN A 179 -2.05 24.48 -8.13
CA ASN A 179 -0.95 25.43 -8.31
C ASN A 179 0.16 25.36 -7.26
N SER A 180 0.16 24.36 -6.39
CA SER A 180 1.12 24.31 -5.25
C SER A 180 2.59 24.20 -5.68
N LEU A 181 2.85 23.76 -6.91
CA LEU A 181 4.19 23.69 -7.50
C LEU A 181 4.54 24.86 -8.43
N ALA A 182 3.58 25.69 -8.78
CA ALA A 182 3.76 26.73 -9.83
C ALA A 182 4.86 27.76 -9.48
N GLU A 183 5.06 28.07 -8.19
CA GLU A 183 6.12 28.99 -7.74
C GLU A 183 7.52 28.35 -7.82
N VAL A 184 7.60 27.02 -7.66
CA VAL A 184 8.87 26.28 -7.68
C VAL A 184 9.23 25.83 -9.10
N ASN A 185 8.22 25.47 -9.87
CA ASN A 185 8.34 25.09 -11.28
C ASN A 185 7.12 25.60 -12.06
N PRO A 186 7.27 26.65 -12.87
CA PRO A 186 6.16 27.25 -13.64
C PRO A 186 5.46 26.31 -14.63
N GLU A 187 6.09 25.19 -15.01
CA GLU A 187 5.46 24.18 -15.86
C GLU A 187 4.33 23.44 -15.13
N PHE A 188 4.38 23.39 -13.78
CA PHE A 188 3.39 22.73 -12.95
C PHE A 188 2.27 23.69 -12.49
N THR A 189 1.65 24.37 -13.46
CA THR A 189 0.48 25.22 -13.20
C THR A 189 -0.80 24.39 -13.35
N GLU A 190 -1.79 24.63 -12.49
CA GLU A 190 -3.09 23.94 -12.51
C GLU A 190 -3.71 23.88 -13.89
N GLY A 191 -4.13 22.68 -14.31
CA GLY A 191 -4.72 22.41 -15.61
C GLY A 191 -3.71 22.24 -16.75
N ALA A 192 -2.40 22.46 -16.51
CA ALA A 192 -1.39 22.21 -17.55
C ALA A 192 -1.23 20.71 -17.81
N GLU A 193 -1.10 20.34 -19.07
CA GLU A 193 -0.70 19.02 -19.52
C GLU A 193 0.83 18.97 -19.54
N VAL A 194 1.44 18.15 -18.68
CA VAL A 194 2.90 18.03 -18.55
C VAL A 194 3.36 16.59 -18.67
N VAL A 195 4.56 16.42 -19.23
CA VAL A 195 5.20 15.13 -19.34
C VAL A 195 6.14 14.94 -18.15
N LEU A 196 5.81 13.99 -17.29
CA LEU A 196 6.69 13.57 -16.21
C LEU A 196 7.75 12.61 -16.74
N THR A 197 8.99 12.93 -16.45
CA THR A 197 10.20 12.18 -16.78
C THR A 197 10.87 11.72 -15.49
N LYS A 198 11.93 10.93 -15.58
CA LYS A 198 12.75 10.58 -14.42
C LYS A 198 13.30 11.80 -13.65
N ASP A 199 13.51 12.93 -14.35
CA ASP A 199 14.17 14.11 -13.79
C ASP A 199 13.21 15.02 -13.00
N ASN A 200 11.89 14.99 -13.31
CA ASN A 200 10.91 15.90 -12.71
C ASN A 200 9.78 15.20 -11.93
N VAL A 201 9.60 13.89 -12.11
CA VAL A 201 8.51 13.13 -11.47
C VAL A 201 8.61 13.20 -9.95
N GLU A 202 9.81 13.16 -9.40
CA GLU A 202 10.02 13.19 -7.97
C GLU A 202 9.58 14.54 -7.36
N GLN A 203 9.92 15.64 -8.02
CA GLN A 203 9.44 16.96 -7.62
C GLN A 203 7.90 17.01 -7.63
N PHE A 204 7.27 16.47 -8.66
CA PHE A 204 5.81 16.44 -8.79
C PHE A 204 5.13 15.66 -7.66
N VAL A 205 5.63 14.47 -7.29
CA VAL A 205 4.97 13.58 -6.32
C VAL A 205 5.35 13.86 -4.87
N ARG A 206 6.49 14.53 -4.61
CA ARG A 206 7.03 14.69 -3.24
C ARG A 206 6.95 16.09 -2.69
N TYR A 207 7.02 17.10 -3.53
CA TYR A 207 7.02 18.48 -3.04
C TYR A 207 5.88 18.73 -2.07
N ARG A 208 6.21 19.38 -0.97
CA ARG A 208 5.26 19.84 0.04
C ARG A 208 5.72 21.19 0.57
N ASP A 209 4.86 22.17 0.44
CA ASP A 209 5.03 23.45 1.14
C ASP A 209 4.57 23.27 2.59
N ILE A 210 5.52 23.14 3.50
CA ILE A 210 5.25 22.87 4.93
C ILE A 210 4.64 24.08 5.65
N ASP A 211 4.73 25.27 5.05
CA ASP A 211 4.19 26.51 5.61
C ASP A 211 2.71 26.70 5.26
N GLN A 212 2.18 25.88 4.33
CA GLN A 212 0.76 25.92 3.94
C GLN A 212 -0.07 24.86 4.67
N THR A 213 -1.22 25.28 5.16
CA THR A 213 -2.23 24.36 5.72
C THR A 213 -2.73 23.40 4.65
N GLN A 214 -3.01 22.15 5.03
CA GLN A 214 -3.48 21.09 4.13
C GLN A 214 -2.50 20.67 3.01
N SER A 215 -1.24 21.09 3.08
CA SER A 215 -0.22 20.72 2.07
C SER A 215 -0.04 19.21 1.89
N ALA A 216 -0.36 18.39 2.90
CA ALA A 216 -0.38 16.95 2.81
C ALA A 216 -1.48 16.43 1.85
N LEU A 217 -2.68 16.98 1.90
CA LEU A 217 -3.79 16.64 1.00
C LEU A 217 -3.49 17.05 -0.44
N VAL A 218 -2.89 18.24 -0.62
CA VAL A 218 -2.45 18.73 -1.92
C VAL A 218 -1.43 17.79 -2.54
N ARG A 219 -0.43 17.36 -1.78
CA ARG A 219 0.54 16.34 -2.23
C ARG A 219 -0.15 15.02 -2.59
N GLN A 220 -1.11 14.56 -1.79
CA GLN A 220 -1.87 13.34 -2.09
C GLN A 220 -2.63 13.44 -3.43
N ASN A 221 -3.20 14.59 -3.76
CA ASN A 221 -3.88 14.79 -5.04
C ASN A 221 -2.92 14.64 -6.23
N ARG A 222 -1.71 15.21 -6.13
CA ARG A 222 -0.67 15.06 -7.17
C ARG A 222 -0.19 13.61 -7.28
N GLN A 223 0.03 12.93 -6.17
CA GLN A 223 0.37 11.52 -6.15
C GLN A 223 -0.71 10.67 -6.82
N LYS A 224 -1.98 10.98 -6.56
CA LYS A 224 -3.10 10.30 -7.19
C LYS A 224 -3.15 10.57 -8.70
N SER A 225 -2.95 11.81 -9.14
CA SER A 225 -2.90 12.18 -10.56
C SER A 225 -1.79 11.42 -11.29
N PHE A 226 -0.55 11.47 -10.77
CA PHE A 226 0.56 10.68 -11.32
C PHE A 226 0.22 9.20 -11.42
N LEU A 227 -0.33 8.66 -10.37
CA LEU A 227 -0.66 7.27 -10.27
C LEU A 227 -1.64 6.81 -11.33
N GLN A 228 -2.74 7.54 -11.52
CA GLN A 228 -3.74 7.24 -12.53
C GLN A 228 -3.15 7.29 -13.94
N ALA A 229 -2.33 8.30 -14.20
CA ALA A 229 -1.66 8.47 -15.48
C ALA A 229 -0.61 7.36 -15.74
N TYR A 230 0.20 7.04 -14.72
CA TYR A 230 1.20 5.98 -14.81
C TYR A 230 0.56 4.63 -15.16
N MET A 231 -0.54 4.32 -14.54
CA MET A 231 -1.23 3.05 -14.73
C MET A 231 -1.81 2.89 -16.12
N LYS A 232 -2.46 3.94 -16.61
CA LYS A 232 -2.93 3.98 -17.98
C LYS A 232 -1.75 3.74 -18.94
N LYS A 233 -0.64 4.44 -18.70
CA LYS A 233 0.57 4.31 -19.50
C LYS A 233 1.18 2.92 -19.45
N ALA A 234 1.30 2.33 -18.27
CA ALA A 234 1.83 0.98 -18.07
C ALA A 234 0.98 -0.08 -18.79
N GLN A 235 -0.35 0.06 -18.74
CA GLN A 235 -1.27 -0.82 -19.45
C GLN A 235 -1.12 -0.69 -20.97
N GLU A 236 -1.01 0.53 -21.49
CA GLU A 236 -0.75 0.77 -22.91
C GLU A 236 0.58 0.15 -23.38
N GLU A 237 1.65 0.28 -22.57
CA GLU A 237 2.95 -0.30 -22.90
C GLU A 237 2.93 -1.84 -22.83
N TYR A 238 2.22 -2.42 -21.87
CA TYR A 238 2.02 -3.87 -21.79
C TYR A 238 1.24 -4.43 -22.98
N GLN A 239 0.20 -3.74 -23.44
CA GLN A 239 -0.57 -4.15 -24.63
C GLN A 239 0.27 -4.09 -25.92
N LYS A 240 1.25 -3.16 -26.00
CA LYS A 240 2.18 -3.07 -27.14
C LYS A 240 3.26 -4.16 -27.06
N ASP A 241 3.75 -4.46 -25.86
CA ASP A 241 4.84 -5.39 -25.63
C ASP A 241 4.70 -6.06 -24.26
N ALA A 242 4.28 -7.32 -24.25
CA ALA A 242 4.10 -8.09 -23.03
C ALA A 242 5.40 -8.25 -22.19
N SER A 243 6.58 -8.00 -22.79
CA SER A 243 7.85 -8.00 -22.04
C SER A 243 8.02 -6.78 -21.14
N PHE A 244 7.13 -5.78 -21.23
CA PHE A 244 7.15 -4.56 -20.43
C PHE A 244 7.25 -4.86 -18.91
N VAL A 245 6.43 -5.79 -18.41
CA VAL A 245 6.42 -6.16 -16.98
C VAL A 245 7.76 -6.75 -16.56
N THR A 246 8.35 -7.60 -17.39
CA THR A 246 9.67 -8.19 -17.11
C THR A 246 10.76 -7.12 -17.08
N ARG A 247 10.75 -6.20 -18.06
CA ARG A 247 11.70 -5.07 -18.08
C ARG A 247 11.55 -4.17 -16.86
N LEU A 248 10.30 -3.86 -16.49
CA LEU A 248 10.01 -3.06 -15.30
C LEU A 248 10.51 -3.76 -14.03
N TYR A 249 10.17 -5.04 -13.86
CA TYR A 249 10.62 -5.86 -12.74
C TYR A 249 12.14 -5.90 -12.62
N ASP A 250 12.84 -6.20 -13.72
CA ASP A 250 14.30 -6.29 -13.74
C ASP A 250 14.96 -4.93 -13.43
N SER A 251 14.39 -3.83 -13.93
CA SER A 251 14.89 -2.47 -13.66
C SER A 251 14.67 -2.02 -12.22
N LEU A 252 13.65 -2.56 -11.54
CA LEU A 252 13.35 -2.22 -10.15
C LEU A 252 14.12 -3.07 -9.13
N ARG A 253 14.76 -4.17 -9.53
CA ARG A 253 15.41 -5.11 -8.62
C ARG A 253 16.37 -4.47 -7.63
N SER A 254 17.14 -3.46 -8.06
CA SER A 254 18.07 -2.74 -7.17
C SER A 254 17.37 -1.84 -6.14
N TYR A 255 16.09 -1.54 -6.35
CA TYR A 255 15.32 -0.60 -5.53
C TYR A 255 14.15 -1.27 -4.80
N MET A 256 14.09 -2.62 -4.82
CA MET A 256 13.03 -3.37 -4.17
C MET A 256 13.54 -4.59 -3.41
N VAL A 257 12.82 -4.94 -2.36
CA VAL A 257 12.94 -6.20 -1.64
C VAL A 257 11.64 -6.98 -1.86
N THR A 258 11.72 -8.15 -2.49
CA THR A 258 10.53 -8.95 -2.76
C THR A 258 10.85 -10.44 -2.81
N ASN A 259 9.88 -11.24 -2.37
CA ASN A 259 9.86 -12.70 -2.59
C ASN A 259 8.89 -13.12 -3.70
N MET A 260 8.31 -12.14 -4.44
CA MET A 260 7.45 -12.39 -5.60
C MET A 260 8.28 -12.57 -6.86
N GLY A 261 7.88 -13.53 -7.72
CA GLY A 261 8.37 -13.60 -9.10
C GLY A 261 7.63 -12.62 -10.02
N ASN A 262 8.21 -12.32 -11.19
CA ASN A 262 7.58 -11.43 -12.18
C ASN A 262 6.23 -11.96 -12.70
N ASP A 263 6.01 -13.28 -12.66
CA ASP A 263 4.74 -13.91 -13.04
C ASP A 263 3.55 -13.46 -12.18
N ILE A 264 3.79 -13.09 -10.91
CA ILE A 264 2.78 -12.52 -10.03
C ILE A 264 2.36 -11.13 -10.53
N PHE A 265 3.33 -10.29 -10.90
CA PHE A 265 3.04 -8.95 -11.44
C PHE A 265 2.28 -9.03 -12.78
N VAL A 266 2.63 -9.99 -13.65
CA VAL A 266 1.88 -10.24 -14.89
C VAL A 266 0.44 -10.66 -14.58
N LYS A 267 0.23 -11.56 -13.60
CA LYS A 267 -1.13 -11.98 -13.19
C LYS A 267 -1.96 -10.80 -12.69
N PHE A 268 -1.38 -9.93 -11.89
CA PHE A 268 -2.07 -8.73 -11.42
C PHE A 268 -2.50 -7.84 -12.60
N LEU A 269 -1.58 -7.54 -13.50
CA LEU A 269 -1.88 -6.67 -14.64
C LEU A 269 -2.98 -7.26 -15.53
N THR A 270 -2.92 -8.56 -15.82
CA THR A 270 -3.95 -9.22 -16.65
C THR A 270 -5.30 -9.36 -15.95
N ALA A 271 -5.31 -9.56 -14.64
CA ALA A 271 -6.55 -9.62 -13.86
C ALA A 271 -7.27 -8.26 -13.84
N THR A 272 -6.51 -7.15 -13.74
CA THR A 272 -7.06 -5.78 -13.73
C THR A 272 -7.67 -5.35 -15.08
N GLU A 273 -7.23 -5.95 -16.19
CA GLU A 273 -7.87 -5.72 -17.50
C GLU A 273 -9.30 -6.27 -17.55
N LYS A 274 -9.54 -7.39 -16.87
CA LYS A 274 -10.86 -8.05 -16.85
C LYS A 274 -11.78 -7.46 -15.80
N ASN A 275 -11.25 -7.27 -14.60
CA ASN A 275 -11.98 -6.85 -13.42
C ASN A 275 -11.27 -5.66 -12.75
N PRO A 276 -11.87 -4.44 -12.76
CA PRO A 276 -11.32 -3.33 -12.00
C PRO A 276 -11.16 -3.69 -10.52
N PRO A 277 -10.03 -3.35 -9.89
CA PRO A 277 -9.82 -3.63 -8.47
C PRO A 277 -10.84 -2.90 -7.60
N VAL A 278 -11.28 -3.57 -6.54
CA VAL A 278 -12.09 -2.95 -5.48
C VAL A 278 -11.13 -2.38 -4.45
N THR A 279 -11.23 -1.08 -4.18
CA THR A 279 -10.35 -0.38 -3.23
C THR A 279 -11.05 -0.16 -1.90
N HIS A 280 -10.32 -0.40 -0.83
CA HIS A 280 -10.73 -0.19 0.55
C HIS A 280 -9.68 0.63 1.29
N THR A 281 -10.07 1.21 2.40
CA THR A 281 -9.16 1.77 3.40
C THR A 281 -9.54 1.16 4.74
N VAL A 282 -8.57 0.83 5.57
CA VAL A 282 -8.84 0.42 6.96
C VAL A 282 -9.73 1.48 7.61
N PRO A 283 -10.89 1.10 8.15
CA PRO A 283 -11.80 2.06 8.79
C PRO A 283 -11.22 2.57 10.11
N GLY A 284 -11.44 3.84 10.40
CA GLY A 284 -10.92 4.49 11.59
C GLY A 284 -10.86 6.00 11.42
N GLU A 285 -10.23 6.66 12.37
CA GLU A 285 -10.08 8.11 12.38
C GLU A 285 -8.64 8.54 12.71
N GLY A 286 -8.19 9.61 12.07
CA GLY A 286 -6.94 10.28 12.42
C GLY A 286 -7.15 11.20 13.62
N VAL A 287 -6.29 11.10 14.61
CA VAL A 287 -6.29 11.97 15.80
C VAL A 287 -4.92 12.60 15.98
N GLN A 288 -4.89 13.78 16.60
CA GLN A 288 -3.65 14.41 16.99
C GLN A 288 -3.14 13.74 18.27
N GLY A 289 -2.07 12.99 18.17
CA GLY A 289 -1.37 12.44 19.32
C GLY A 289 -0.48 13.48 20.04
N ASP A 290 0.14 13.07 21.12
CA ASP A 290 1.00 13.95 21.92
C ASP A 290 2.23 14.45 21.16
N TYR A 291 2.77 13.66 20.25
CA TYR A 291 4.00 13.94 19.50
C TYR A 291 3.81 13.83 17.98
N TYR A 292 2.95 12.92 17.51
CA TYR A 292 2.70 12.61 16.10
C TYR A 292 1.22 12.39 15.88
N ASP A 293 0.77 12.49 14.61
CA ASP A 293 -0.56 12.10 14.21
C ASP A 293 -0.72 10.58 14.38
N GLU A 294 -1.85 10.13 14.91
CA GLU A 294 -2.19 8.73 15.11
C GLU A 294 -3.44 8.37 14.29
N PHE A 295 -3.53 7.12 13.84
CA PHE A 295 -4.74 6.60 13.22
C PHE A 295 -5.29 5.46 14.09
N HIS A 296 -6.48 5.70 14.67
CA HIS A 296 -7.17 4.72 15.52
C HIS A 296 -8.20 3.94 14.71
N VAL A 297 -8.03 2.62 14.70
CA VAL A 297 -8.88 1.70 13.92
C VAL A 297 -10.27 1.59 14.55
N ASP A 298 -11.31 1.73 13.73
CA ASP A 298 -12.67 1.29 14.07
C ASP A 298 -12.71 -0.25 13.97
N GLN A 299 -12.72 -0.91 15.11
CA GLN A 299 -12.65 -2.37 15.19
C GLN A 299 -13.88 -3.05 14.58
N ASP A 300 -15.08 -2.49 14.75
CA ASP A 300 -16.30 -3.04 14.18
C ASP A 300 -16.29 -2.89 12.64
N GLY A 301 -15.87 -1.73 12.15
CA GLY A 301 -15.68 -1.50 10.72
C GLY A 301 -14.59 -2.38 10.10
N LEU A 302 -13.48 -2.61 10.82
CA LEU A 302 -12.43 -3.52 10.38
C LEU A 302 -12.94 -4.97 10.29
N GLN A 303 -13.72 -5.42 11.26
CA GLN A 303 -14.35 -6.74 11.20
C GLN A 303 -15.28 -6.86 9.97
N ASP A 304 -16.12 -5.85 9.72
CA ASP A 304 -16.96 -5.82 8.51
C ASP A 304 -16.13 -5.92 7.23
N LEU A 305 -15.02 -5.18 7.16
CA LEU A 305 -14.08 -5.24 6.03
C LEU A 305 -13.48 -6.63 5.88
N ILE A 306 -13.01 -7.24 6.97
CA ILE A 306 -12.42 -8.59 6.98
C ILE A 306 -13.43 -9.60 6.42
N TYR A 307 -14.66 -9.64 6.94
CA TYR A 307 -15.67 -10.58 6.45
C TYR A 307 -16.07 -10.31 4.99
N SER A 308 -16.12 -9.06 4.57
CA SER A 308 -16.48 -8.71 3.19
C SER A 308 -15.43 -9.11 2.15
N VAL A 309 -14.15 -9.15 2.52
CA VAL A 309 -13.04 -9.43 1.60
C VAL A 309 -12.58 -10.88 1.68
N PHE A 310 -12.41 -11.40 2.90
CA PHE A 310 -11.73 -12.68 3.11
C PHE A 310 -12.67 -13.86 3.32
N TYR A 311 -13.97 -13.62 3.46
CA TYR A 311 -14.95 -14.68 3.72
C TYR A 311 -16.07 -14.69 2.68
N LYS A 312 -16.69 -15.85 2.54
CA LYS A 312 -17.92 -16.08 1.77
C LYS A 312 -19.06 -16.34 2.72
N GLU A 313 -20.22 -15.66 2.53
CA GLU A 313 -21.44 -15.95 3.26
C GLU A 313 -21.98 -17.30 2.79
N ASP A 314 -22.20 -18.21 3.73
CA ASP A 314 -22.83 -19.50 3.46
C ASP A 314 -24.31 -19.28 3.17
N LYS A 315 -24.80 -19.92 2.11
CA LYS A 315 -26.21 -19.80 1.65
C LYS A 315 -27.11 -20.82 2.32
#